data_d6d4d2ecd6a6b1cb03b14cf9cdc3f7ed
#
_entry.id   d6d4d2ecd6a6b1cb03b14cf9cdc3f7ed
#
_cell.length_a   1.000
_cell.length_b   1.000
_cell.length_c   1.000
_cell.angle_alpha   90.00
_cell.angle_beta   90.00
_cell.angle_gamma   90.00
#
_symmetry.space_group_name_H-M   'P 1'
#
loop_
_entity.id
_entity.type
_entity.pdbx_description
1 polymer ?
#
loop_
_entity_poly.entity_id
_entity_poly.type
_entity_poly.pdbx_seq_one_letter_code
_entity_poly.pdbx_strand_id
1 'polypeptide(L)'
;IIVEGKPIIAHVIDMFPGESDFIFICNQAHLDNHSYKMREILMEYCPSAQVYGIPPHKLGPVYAVQQIEDVLDLDKPVVVNYCDFTCYWEWSKFKKFVEKSSCIGAIPAYKGFHPHSLGDTNYAYVKESRGWIQDIQEKQPFTTNRMEEYASSGTYYFSSARIMRDAMSSIVDQSMDLNGEYY
;
A
#
# COMPACT_ATOMS: atom_id res chain seq x y z
N ILE A 1 6.51 11.78 -11.79
CA ILE A 1 5.78 11.38 -13.02
C ILE A 1 4.48 12.16 -13.05
N ILE A 2 4.14 12.75 -14.21
CA ILE A 2 2.88 13.44 -14.44
C ILE A 2 1.98 12.53 -15.27
N VAL A 3 0.73 12.36 -14.82
CA VAL A 3 -0.32 11.59 -15.50
C VAL A 3 -1.56 12.48 -15.55
N GLU A 4 -2.15 12.64 -16.73
CA GLU A 4 -3.35 13.50 -16.93
C GLU A 4 -3.22 14.91 -16.32
N GLY A 5 -2.03 15.50 -16.46
CA GLY A 5 -1.74 16.87 -16.02
C GLY A 5 -1.42 17.07 -14.54
N LYS A 6 -1.44 16.00 -13.71
CA LYS A 6 -1.06 16.07 -12.29
C LYS A 6 -0.09 14.95 -11.88
N PRO A 7 0.66 15.13 -10.76
CA PRO A 7 1.55 14.10 -10.27
C PRO A 7 0.79 12.81 -9.92
N ILE A 8 1.41 11.64 -10.15
CA ILE A 8 0.78 10.35 -9.84
C ILE A 8 0.35 10.25 -8.37
N ILE A 9 1.10 10.84 -7.45
CA ILE A 9 0.74 10.86 -6.03
C ILE A 9 -0.57 11.61 -5.75
N ALA A 10 -0.93 12.61 -6.56
CA ALA A 10 -2.20 13.31 -6.42
C ALA A 10 -3.38 12.39 -6.76
N HIS A 11 -3.22 11.50 -7.74
CA HIS A 11 -4.22 10.48 -8.04
C HIS A 11 -4.35 9.46 -6.89
N VAL A 12 -3.25 9.13 -6.22
CA VAL A 12 -3.28 8.26 -5.04
C VAL A 12 -4.02 8.92 -3.88
N ILE A 13 -3.76 10.20 -3.61
CA ILE A 13 -4.47 10.97 -2.58
C ILE A 13 -5.98 11.00 -2.87
N ASP A 14 -6.37 11.21 -4.12
CA ASP A 14 -7.76 11.23 -4.57
C ASP A 14 -8.52 9.91 -4.37
N MET A 15 -7.83 8.79 -4.17
CA MET A 15 -8.45 7.52 -3.80
C MET A 15 -9.12 7.56 -2.42
N PHE A 16 -8.75 8.52 -1.56
CA PHE A 16 -9.18 8.60 -0.16
C PHE A 16 -9.91 9.93 0.13
N PRO A 17 -11.03 10.20 -0.54
CA PRO A 17 -11.71 11.49 -0.41
C PRO A 17 -12.20 11.73 1.02
N GLY A 18 -11.85 12.91 1.53
CA GLY A 18 -12.20 13.33 2.90
C GLY A 18 -11.20 12.94 3.97
N GLU A 19 -10.15 12.18 3.62
CA GLU A 19 -9.04 11.92 4.54
C GLU A 19 -8.01 13.06 4.46
N SER A 20 -7.40 13.35 5.60
CA SER A 20 -6.38 14.40 5.74
C SER A 20 -5.16 13.94 6.55
N ASP A 21 -5.23 12.79 7.19
CA ASP A 21 -4.15 12.22 8.00
C ASP A 21 -3.29 11.29 7.15
N PHE A 22 -2.41 11.90 6.36
CA PHE A 22 -1.49 11.17 5.47
C PHE A 22 -0.07 11.22 6.01
N ILE A 23 0.62 10.08 5.88
CA ILE A 23 2.05 9.95 6.13
C ILE A 23 2.72 9.50 4.83
N PHE A 24 3.64 10.30 4.31
CA PHE A 24 4.45 9.95 3.15
C PHE A 24 5.84 9.51 3.60
N ILE A 25 6.20 8.27 3.24
CA ILE A 25 7.53 7.71 3.48
C ILE A 25 8.32 7.84 2.18
N CYS A 26 9.37 8.61 2.21
CA CYS A 26 10.14 8.98 1.03
C CYS A 26 11.61 8.60 1.17
N ASN A 27 12.27 8.32 0.06
CA ASN A 27 13.72 8.23 0.05
C ASN A 27 14.34 9.60 0.39
N GLN A 28 15.16 9.67 1.44
CA GLN A 28 15.78 10.92 1.90
C GLN A 28 16.58 11.62 0.79
N ALA A 29 17.31 10.87 -0.03
CA ALA A 29 18.08 11.45 -1.13
C ALA A 29 17.18 12.12 -2.19
N HIS A 30 15.94 11.66 -2.34
CA HIS A 30 14.97 12.31 -3.22
C HIS A 30 14.39 13.58 -2.60
N LEU A 31 14.17 13.60 -1.29
CA LEU A 31 13.74 14.81 -0.57
C LEU A 31 14.79 15.91 -0.59
N ASP A 32 16.07 15.52 -0.51
CA ASP A 32 17.21 16.44 -0.51
C ASP A 32 17.50 17.01 -1.92
N ASN A 33 17.03 16.32 -2.95
CA ASN A 33 17.19 16.80 -4.32
C ASN A 33 16.15 17.85 -4.67
N HIS A 34 16.50 19.12 -4.53
CA HIS A 34 15.62 20.26 -4.81
C HIS A 34 15.04 20.28 -6.23
N SER A 35 15.68 19.63 -7.21
CA SER A 35 15.14 19.58 -8.57
C SER A 35 13.85 18.75 -8.68
N TYR A 36 13.62 17.83 -7.74
CA TYR A 36 12.40 17.00 -7.70
C TYR A 36 11.21 17.73 -7.10
N LYS A 37 11.44 18.79 -6.31
CA LYS A 37 10.40 19.52 -5.58
C LYS A 37 9.42 18.60 -4.82
N MET A 38 9.93 17.47 -4.34
CA MET A 38 9.08 16.38 -3.83
C MET A 38 8.23 16.85 -2.64
N ARG A 39 8.86 17.52 -1.66
CA ARG A 39 8.14 18.02 -0.48
C ARG A 39 7.10 19.09 -0.85
N GLU A 40 7.45 19.99 -1.75
CA GLU A 40 6.54 21.04 -2.25
C GLU A 40 5.30 20.42 -2.91
N ILE A 41 5.51 19.44 -3.80
CA ILE A 41 4.43 18.72 -4.47
C ILE A 41 3.53 18.00 -3.44
N LEU A 42 4.10 17.26 -2.49
CA LEU A 42 3.32 16.55 -1.48
C LEU A 42 2.46 17.51 -0.65
N MET A 43 3.04 18.63 -0.21
CA MET A 43 2.33 19.64 0.59
C MET A 43 1.31 20.45 -0.23
N GLU A 44 1.46 20.56 -1.55
CA GLU A 44 0.48 21.18 -2.44
C GLU A 44 -0.82 20.36 -2.48
N TYR A 45 -0.70 19.03 -2.60
CA TYR A 45 -1.87 18.14 -2.72
C TYR A 45 -2.42 17.64 -1.38
N CYS A 46 -1.61 17.64 -0.33
CA CYS A 46 -2.03 17.29 1.03
C CYS A 46 -1.27 18.14 2.06
N PRO A 47 -1.73 19.39 2.34
CA PRO A 47 -1.05 20.32 3.24
C PRO A 47 -0.90 19.84 4.69
N SER A 48 -1.79 18.93 5.13
CA SER A 48 -1.78 18.33 6.48
C SER A 48 -0.88 17.12 6.61
N ALA A 49 -0.31 16.62 5.51
CA ALA A 49 0.47 15.39 5.51
C ALA A 49 1.79 15.54 6.31
N GLN A 50 2.20 14.43 6.91
CA GLN A 50 3.53 14.28 7.47
C GLN A 50 4.45 13.63 6.43
N VAL A 51 5.66 14.14 6.25
CA VAL A 51 6.63 13.64 5.26
C VAL A 51 7.90 13.21 5.96
N TYR A 52 8.15 11.90 5.94
CA TYR A 52 9.34 11.28 6.55
C TYR A 52 10.32 10.83 5.47
N GLY A 53 11.58 11.22 5.63
CA GLY A 53 12.68 10.74 4.82
C GLY A 53 13.36 9.54 5.49
N ILE A 54 13.53 8.45 4.73
CA ILE A 54 14.29 7.29 5.19
C ILE A 54 15.51 7.06 4.31
N PRO A 55 16.57 6.42 4.82
CA PRO A 55 17.73 6.08 4.00
C PRO A 55 17.35 5.23 2.80
N PRO A 56 18.07 5.38 1.66
CA PRO A 56 17.87 4.49 0.51
C PRO A 56 18.10 3.03 0.90
N HIS A 57 17.17 2.14 0.50
CA HIS A 57 17.26 0.71 0.78
C HIS A 57 16.63 -0.13 -0.36
N LYS A 58 16.84 -1.45 -0.30
CA LYS A 58 16.23 -2.45 -1.19
C LYS A 58 15.61 -3.59 -0.36
N LEU A 59 15.03 -3.26 0.80
CA LEU A 59 14.50 -4.24 1.75
C LEU A 59 12.97 -4.37 1.70
N GLY A 60 12.35 -3.74 0.71
CA GLY A 60 10.90 -3.82 0.48
C GLY A 60 10.05 -2.83 1.30
N PRO A 61 8.74 -2.82 1.06
CA PRO A 61 7.82 -1.84 1.66
C PRO A 61 7.63 -2.02 3.17
N VAL A 62 7.68 -3.25 3.68
CA VAL A 62 7.58 -3.53 5.12
C VAL A 62 8.67 -2.81 5.89
N TYR A 63 9.93 -2.93 5.42
CA TYR A 63 11.04 -2.21 6.03
C TYR A 63 10.83 -0.69 6.03
N ALA A 64 10.32 -0.13 4.94
CA ALA A 64 10.05 1.30 4.86
C ALA A 64 9.05 1.76 5.93
N VAL A 65 7.97 1.02 6.13
CA VAL A 65 6.95 1.34 7.15
C VAL A 65 7.51 1.20 8.56
N GLN A 66 8.33 0.18 8.84
CA GLN A 66 8.97 -0.01 10.13
C GLN A 66 9.87 1.17 10.54
N GLN A 67 10.46 1.90 9.57
CA GLN A 67 11.30 3.07 9.88
C GLN A 67 10.52 4.23 10.51
N ILE A 68 9.19 4.21 10.44
CA ILE A 68 8.33 5.29 10.97
C ILE A 68 7.27 4.77 11.97
N GLU A 69 7.39 3.54 12.43
CA GLU A 69 6.36 2.94 13.31
C GLU A 69 6.18 3.70 14.63
N ASP A 70 7.21 4.35 15.13
CA ASP A 70 7.19 5.12 16.38
C ASP A 70 6.27 6.37 16.33
N VAL A 71 5.94 6.85 15.12
CA VAL A 71 5.06 8.02 14.95
C VAL A 71 3.60 7.65 14.76
N LEU A 72 3.30 6.36 14.65
CA LEU A 72 1.94 5.86 14.45
C LEU A 72 1.18 5.77 15.78
N ASP A 73 -0.08 6.19 15.75
CA ASP A 73 -1.02 5.89 16.85
C ASP A 73 -1.43 4.40 16.74
N LEU A 74 -0.88 3.58 17.63
CA LEU A 74 -1.01 2.13 17.57
C LEU A 74 -2.46 1.63 17.68
N ASP A 75 -3.36 2.41 18.21
CA ASP A 75 -4.75 2.02 18.45
C ASP A 75 -5.69 2.47 17.32
N LYS A 76 -5.19 3.27 16.37
CA LYS A 76 -5.97 3.70 15.20
C LYS A 76 -5.88 2.75 14.03
N PRO A 77 -6.95 2.64 13.22
CA PRO A 77 -6.90 1.97 11.93
C PRO A 77 -5.89 2.64 11.01
N VAL A 78 -5.24 1.85 10.16
CA VAL A 78 -4.27 2.35 9.18
C VAL A 78 -4.50 1.71 7.82
N VAL A 79 -4.24 2.48 6.77
CA VAL A 79 -4.17 2.00 5.39
C VAL A 79 -2.76 2.26 4.87
N VAL A 80 -2.09 1.22 4.39
CA VAL A 80 -0.85 1.31 3.63
C VAL A 80 -1.19 1.22 2.17
N ASN A 81 -0.69 2.16 1.36
CA ASN A 81 -0.93 2.19 -0.08
C ASN A 81 0.36 2.48 -0.84
N TYR A 82 0.57 1.78 -1.95
CA TYR A 82 1.67 2.09 -2.86
C TYR A 82 1.47 3.46 -3.52
N CYS A 83 2.56 4.16 -3.77
CA CYS A 83 2.54 5.53 -4.29
C CYS A 83 2.38 5.63 -5.82
N ASP A 84 2.33 4.51 -6.53
CA ASP A 84 2.36 4.41 -8.00
C ASP A 84 1.22 3.57 -8.59
N PHE A 85 0.26 3.16 -7.75
CA PHE A 85 -0.95 2.47 -8.17
C PHE A 85 -2.20 3.23 -7.74
N THR A 86 -3.15 3.39 -8.65
CA THR A 86 -4.45 3.99 -8.36
C THR A 86 -5.58 3.17 -8.97
N CYS A 87 -6.75 3.22 -8.35
CA CYS A 87 -7.96 2.60 -8.88
C CYS A 87 -9.19 3.45 -8.56
N TYR A 88 -10.25 3.28 -9.34
CA TYR A 88 -11.56 3.82 -9.00
C TYR A 88 -12.24 2.88 -8.01
N TRP A 89 -12.48 3.39 -6.82
CA TRP A 89 -13.24 2.68 -5.80
C TRP A 89 -14.11 3.63 -4.98
N GLU A 90 -15.07 3.08 -4.28
CA GLU A 90 -15.94 3.86 -3.40
C GLU A 90 -15.42 3.79 -1.97
N TRP A 91 -14.48 4.69 -1.63
CA TRP A 91 -13.85 4.76 -0.31
C TRP A 91 -14.85 4.72 0.86
N SER A 92 -15.96 5.44 0.74
CA SER A 92 -17.01 5.45 1.77
C SER A 92 -17.67 4.08 1.96
N LYS A 93 -17.82 3.28 0.88
CA LYS A 93 -18.34 1.91 0.99
C LYS A 93 -17.30 0.98 1.62
N PHE A 94 -16.03 1.15 1.28
CA PHE A 94 -14.97 0.38 1.90
C PHE A 94 -14.90 0.63 3.41
N LYS A 95 -14.95 1.88 3.88
CA LYS A 95 -14.99 2.22 5.31
C LYS A 95 -16.16 1.51 6.03
N LYS A 96 -17.37 1.61 5.47
CA LYS A 96 -18.54 0.91 6.01
C LYS A 96 -18.40 -0.61 6.02
N PHE A 97 -17.71 -1.17 5.02
CA PHE A 97 -17.46 -2.61 4.94
C PHE A 97 -16.54 -3.06 6.06
N VAL A 98 -15.40 -2.40 6.29
CA VAL A 98 -14.45 -2.81 7.34
C VAL A 98 -15.04 -2.62 8.74
N GLU A 99 -15.82 -1.55 8.95
CA GLU A 99 -16.56 -1.33 10.20
C GLU A 99 -17.56 -2.47 10.46
N LYS A 100 -18.38 -2.82 9.46
CA LYS A 100 -19.43 -3.85 9.59
C LYS A 100 -18.88 -5.26 9.72
N SER A 101 -17.81 -5.58 8.99
CA SER A 101 -17.20 -6.92 9.03
C SER A 101 -16.37 -7.16 10.27
N SER A 102 -15.94 -6.10 10.96
CA SER A 102 -15.00 -6.16 12.10
C SER A 102 -13.74 -6.97 11.76
N CYS A 103 -13.30 -6.94 10.49
CA CYS A 103 -12.11 -7.64 10.05
C CYS A 103 -10.85 -6.94 10.59
N ILE A 104 -9.82 -7.73 10.89
CA ILE A 104 -8.53 -7.19 11.35
C ILE A 104 -7.67 -6.65 10.21
N GLY A 105 -7.94 -7.10 8.97
CA GLY A 105 -7.28 -6.65 7.75
C GLY A 105 -8.19 -6.80 6.54
N ALA A 106 -7.97 -5.97 5.52
CA ALA A 106 -8.67 -6.06 4.24
C ALA A 106 -7.78 -5.60 3.10
N ILE A 107 -7.90 -6.26 1.96
CA ILE A 107 -7.15 -5.96 0.74
C ILE A 107 -8.16 -5.76 -0.40
N PRO A 108 -8.32 -4.55 -0.94
CA PRO A 108 -9.01 -4.36 -2.21
C PRO A 108 -8.29 -5.13 -3.31
N ALA A 109 -9.00 -5.98 -4.01
CA ALA A 109 -8.45 -6.82 -5.06
C ALA A 109 -9.29 -6.76 -6.33
N TYR A 110 -8.68 -7.02 -7.45
CA TYR A 110 -9.32 -6.98 -8.77
C TYR A 110 -9.06 -8.27 -9.55
N LYS A 111 -9.91 -8.54 -10.54
CA LYS A 111 -9.76 -9.62 -11.52
C LYS A 111 -9.77 -9.07 -12.93
N GLY A 112 -9.28 -9.85 -13.86
CA GLY A 112 -9.34 -9.56 -15.29
C GLY A 112 -8.06 -8.98 -15.84
N PHE A 113 -8.16 -8.43 -17.07
CA PHE A 113 -7.01 -7.89 -17.77
C PHE A 113 -6.47 -6.64 -17.08
N HIS A 114 -5.18 -6.65 -16.84
CA HIS A 114 -4.40 -5.48 -16.47
C HIS A 114 -3.12 -5.48 -17.31
N PRO A 115 -2.53 -4.33 -17.67
CA PRO A 115 -1.32 -4.28 -18.50
C PRO A 115 -0.16 -5.16 -18.01
N HIS A 116 0.04 -5.30 -16.69
CA HIS A 116 1.04 -6.21 -16.13
C HIS A 116 0.79 -7.70 -16.48
N SER A 117 -0.44 -8.07 -16.85
CA SER A 117 -0.76 -9.44 -17.26
C SER A 117 -0.04 -9.87 -18.54
N LEU A 118 0.51 -8.92 -19.30
CA LEU A 118 1.33 -9.19 -20.50
C LEU A 118 2.81 -9.41 -20.19
N GLY A 119 3.28 -9.10 -18.99
CA GLY A 119 4.67 -9.24 -18.56
C GLY A 119 4.83 -10.19 -17.38
N ASP A 120 5.80 -9.90 -16.53
CA ASP A 120 6.06 -10.63 -15.30
C ASP A 120 4.98 -10.38 -14.25
N THR A 121 4.89 -11.27 -13.25
CA THR A 121 3.96 -11.13 -12.13
C THR A 121 4.60 -10.21 -11.07
N ASN A 122 4.00 -9.04 -10.85
CA ASN A 122 4.53 -8.01 -9.95
C ASN A 122 3.62 -7.69 -8.76
N TYR A 123 2.52 -8.45 -8.60
CA TYR A 123 1.49 -8.20 -7.59
C TYR A 123 1.27 -9.43 -6.74
N ALA A 124 0.78 -9.23 -5.51
CA ALA A 124 0.31 -10.32 -4.68
C ALA A 124 -1.01 -10.88 -5.24
N TYR A 125 -1.11 -12.20 -5.32
CA TYR A 125 -2.33 -12.91 -5.70
C TYR A 125 -3.04 -13.43 -4.45
N VAL A 126 -4.36 -13.32 -4.45
CA VAL A 126 -5.21 -13.62 -3.29
C VAL A 126 -6.15 -14.76 -3.63
N LYS A 127 -6.08 -15.84 -2.86
CA LYS A 127 -7.09 -16.90 -2.86
C LYS A 127 -8.14 -16.57 -1.84
N GLU A 128 -9.40 -16.49 -2.27
CA GLU A 128 -10.50 -16.11 -1.38
C GLU A 128 -11.59 -17.17 -1.32
N SER A 129 -12.37 -17.16 -0.26
CA SER A 129 -13.63 -17.89 -0.14
C SER A 129 -14.65 -17.03 0.58
N ARG A 130 -15.76 -16.69 -0.11
CA ARG A 130 -16.85 -15.84 0.41
C ARG A 130 -16.36 -14.48 0.95
N GLY A 131 -15.39 -13.88 0.26
CA GLY A 131 -14.80 -12.60 0.65
C GLY A 131 -13.72 -12.69 1.75
N TRP A 132 -13.39 -13.90 2.24
CA TRP A 132 -12.33 -14.10 3.22
C TRP A 132 -11.08 -14.65 2.56
N ILE A 133 -9.95 -14.02 2.85
CA ILE A 133 -8.64 -14.46 2.38
C ILE A 133 -8.32 -15.82 2.98
N GLN A 134 -8.01 -16.78 2.13
CA GLN A 134 -7.56 -18.12 2.52
C GLN A 134 -6.05 -18.23 2.40
N ASP A 135 -5.47 -17.53 1.41
CA ASP A 135 -4.04 -17.54 1.13
C ASP A 135 -3.66 -16.32 0.30
N ILE A 136 -2.40 -15.90 0.38
CA ILE A 136 -1.83 -14.80 -0.39
C ILE A 136 -0.39 -15.17 -0.80
N GLN A 137 -0.06 -14.92 -2.06
CA GLN A 137 1.28 -15.18 -2.59
C GLN A 137 1.81 -13.95 -3.31
N GLU A 138 2.97 -13.46 -2.88
CA GLU A 138 3.64 -12.34 -3.52
C GLU A 138 4.24 -12.77 -4.86
N LYS A 139 3.92 -12.05 -5.93
CA LYS A 139 4.43 -12.24 -7.30
C LYS A 139 4.22 -13.64 -7.89
N GLN A 140 3.40 -14.47 -7.26
CA GLN A 140 3.18 -15.85 -7.68
C GLN A 140 1.67 -16.16 -7.74
N PRO A 141 1.11 -16.34 -8.95
CA PRO A 141 -0.29 -16.77 -9.09
C PRO A 141 -0.46 -18.23 -8.65
N PHE A 142 -1.66 -18.58 -8.19
CA PHE A 142 -2.02 -19.94 -7.76
C PHE A 142 -2.25 -20.88 -8.95
N THR A 143 -2.59 -20.33 -10.11
CA THR A 143 -2.92 -21.09 -11.34
C THR A 143 -2.18 -20.53 -12.55
N THR A 144 -2.31 -21.20 -13.68
CA THR A 144 -1.77 -20.73 -14.96
C THR A 144 -2.60 -19.60 -15.59
N ASN A 145 -3.84 -19.39 -15.13
CA ASN A 145 -4.73 -18.33 -15.63
C ASN A 145 -4.85 -17.19 -14.61
N ARG A 146 -3.80 -16.40 -14.48
CA ARG A 146 -3.71 -15.31 -13.51
C ARG A 146 -4.76 -14.20 -13.70
N MET A 147 -5.38 -14.08 -14.87
CA MET A 147 -6.45 -13.11 -15.09
C MET A 147 -7.76 -13.49 -14.40
N GLU A 148 -7.94 -14.75 -14.04
CA GLU A 148 -9.09 -15.24 -13.28
C GLU A 148 -8.86 -15.23 -11.76
N GLU A 149 -7.67 -14.81 -11.33
CA GLU A 149 -7.30 -14.70 -9.92
C GLU A 149 -7.46 -13.26 -9.42
N TYR A 150 -7.71 -13.12 -8.13
CA TYR A 150 -7.66 -11.81 -7.50
C TYR A 150 -6.22 -11.36 -7.32
N ALA A 151 -5.90 -10.16 -7.81
CA ALA A 151 -4.63 -9.49 -7.57
C ALA A 151 -4.84 -8.31 -6.63
N SER A 152 -3.91 -8.10 -5.71
CA SER A 152 -3.91 -6.96 -4.79
C SER A 152 -3.79 -5.64 -5.54
N SER A 153 -4.55 -4.64 -5.12
CA SER A 153 -4.41 -3.26 -5.61
C SER A 153 -3.24 -2.50 -4.99
N GLY A 154 -2.42 -3.15 -4.15
CA GLY A 154 -1.36 -2.47 -3.40
C GLY A 154 -1.89 -1.59 -2.27
N THR A 155 -3.14 -1.81 -1.84
CA THR A 155 -3.79 -1.13 -0.72
C THR A 155 -4.08 -2.16 0.37
N TYR A 156 -3.63 -1.89 1.60
CA TYR A 156 -3.74 -2.81 2.73
C TYR A 156 -4.32 -2.07 3.93
N TYR A 157 -5.48 -2.48 4.39
CA TYR A 157 -6.11 -1.98 5.60
C TYR A 157 -5.78 -2.88 6.78
N PHE A 158 -5.50 -2.26 7.93
CA PHE A 158 -5.39 -2.92 9.23
C PHE A 158 -6.29 -2.19 10.23
N SER A 159 -7.00 -2.95 11.06
CA SER A 159 -7.91 -2.39 12.06
C SER A 159 -7.21 -1.62 13.17
N SER A 160 -5.89 -1.77 13.32
CA SER A 160 -5.03 -0.89 14.12
C SER A 160 -3.59 -0.94 13.60
N ALA A 161 -2.83 0.14 13.83
CA ALA A 161 -1.39 0.15 13.52
C ALA A 161 -0.61 -0.86 14.35
N ARG A 162 -1.11 -1.24 15.53
CA ARG A 162 -0.55 -2.32 16.36
C ARG A 162 -0.58 -3.66 15.63
N ILE A 163 -1.74 -4.03 15.05
CA ILE A 163 -1.87 -5.27 14.26
C ILE A 163 -0.93 -5.26 13.06
N MET A 164 -0.84 -4.13 12.36
CA MET A 164 0.09 -3.98 11.24
C MET A 164 1.53 -4.19 11.70
N ARG A 165 1.97 -3.51 12.75
CA ARG A 165 3.32 -3.63 13.30
C ARG A 165 3.64 -5.07 13.70
N ASP A 166 2.74 -5.72 14.42
CA ASP A 166 2.95 -7.10 14.91
C ASP A 166 3.04 -8.07 13.72
N ALA A 167 2.23 -7.88 12.67
CA ALA A 167 2.33 -8.66 11.43
C ALA A 167 3.66 -8.44 10.70
N MET A 168 4.10 -7.19 10.56
CA MET A 168 5.38 -6.85 9.92
C MET A 168 6.57 -7.42 10.70
N SER A 169 6.56 -7.34 12.03
CA SER A 169 7.59 -7.95 12.88
C SER A 169 7.64 -9.47 12.69
N SER A 170 6.49 -10.12 12.63
CA SER A 170 6.40 -11.57 12.39
C SER A 170 7.00 -11.97 11.03
N ILE A 171 6.77 -11.19 9.98
CA ILE A 171 7.35 -11.44 8.63
C ILE A 171 8.88 -11.38 8.70
N VAL A 172 9.43 -10.38 9.36
CA VAL A 172 10.88 -10.19 9.48
C VAL A 172 11.51 -11.27 10.37
N ASP A 173 10.92 -11.55 11.52
CA ASP A 173 11.41 -12.56 12.48
C ASP A 173 11.44 -13.97 11.87
N GLN A 174 10.49 -14.27 11.00
CA GLN A 174 10.43 -15.55 10.29
C GLN A 174 11.24 -15.57 8.99
N SER A 175 11.95 -14.48 8.67
CA SER A 175 12.72 -14.32 7.44
C SER A 175 11.90 -14.63 6.17
N MET A 176 10.64 -14.18 6.14
CA MET A 176 9.72 -14.38 5.01
C MET A 176 9.96 -13.32 3.93
N ASP A 177 11.17 -13.24 3.42
CA ASP A 177 11.51 -12.34 2.33
C ASP A 177 11.34 -13.01 0.96
N LEU A 178 11.16 -12.19 -0.07
CA LEU A 178 11.25 -12.59 -1.48
C LEU A 178 12.43 -11.85 -2.11
N ASN A 179 13.53 -12.57 -2.38
CA ASN A 179 14.76 -12.00 -2.95
C ASN A 179 15.37 -10.87 -2.10
N GLY A 180 15.27 -10.95 -0.77
CA GLY A 180 15.76 -9.95 0.17
C GLY A 180 14.82 -8.78 0.43
N GLU A 181 13.60 -8.81 -0.11
CA GLU A 181 12.57 -7.79 0.10
C GLU A 181 11.42 -8.34 0.93
N TYR A 182 10.97 -7.59 1.94
CA TYR A 182 9.82 -7.89 2.78
C TYR A 182 8.57 -7.16 2.27
N TYR A 183 7.51 -7.92 2.02
CA TYR A 183 6.23 -7.45 1.47
C TYR A 183 5.07 -7.65 2.42
#